data_ab589566794883d6f2362411411b0c78
#
_entry.id   ab589566794883d6f2362411411b0c78
#
_cell.length_a   1.000
_cell.length_b   1.000
_cell.length_c   1.000
_cell.angle_alpha   90.00
_cell.angle_beta   90.00
_cell.angle_gamma   90.00
#
_symmetry.space_group_name_H-M   'P 1'
#
loop_
_entity.id
_entity.type
_entity.pdbx_description
1 polymer ?
#
loop_
_entity_poly.entity_id
_entity_poly.type
_entity_poly.pdbx_seq_one_letter_code
_entity_poly.pdbx_strand_id
1 'polypeptide(L)'
;MGLTNDERSSLVELRLEKAKRFIAEAEQMLSMGLWDLAANRFYYSCFHAAQALLIHYGLSAHTHAGTLGVFGMNFVKTGKIDKELGAFFSRMEQLRMKTSNPQPIGFSGILLAKR
;
A
#
# COMPACT_ATOMS: atom_id res chain seq x y z
N MET A 1 4.15 26.90 -1.83
CA MET A 1 5.18 26.50 -2.77
C MET A 1 5.23 25.00 -2.92
N GLY A 2 5.21 24.54 -4.14
CA GLY A 2 5.25 23.12 -4.42
C GLY A 2 6.65 22.63 -4.68
N LEU A 3 6.76 21.35 -4.95
CA LEU A 3 8.01 20.71 -5.35
C LEU A 3 8.42 21.17 -6.73
N THR A 4 9.74 21.30 -6.96
CA THR A 4 10.24 21.44 -8.32
C THR A 4 10.02 20.13 -9.09
N ASN A 5 10.13 20.17 -10.41
CA ASN A 5 10.01 18.98 -11.24
C ASN A 5 11.06 17.92 -10.87
N ASP A 6 12.29 18.36 -10.60
CA ASP A 6 13.37 17.44 -10.22
C ASP A 6 13.09 16.82 -8.84
N GLU A 7 12.63 17.62 -7.89
CA GLU A 7 12.27 17.12 -6.57
C GLU A 7 11.14 16.10 -6.66
N ARG A 8 10.14 16.42 -7.46
CA ARG A 8 8.99 15.52 -7.67
C ARG A 8 9.44 14.18 -8.26
N SER A 9 10.25 14.23 -9.30
CA SER A 9 10.77 13.02 -9.94
C SER A 9 11.59 12.17 -8.98
N SER A 10 12.42 12.80 -8.16
CA SER A 10 13.23 12.10 -7.18
C SER A 10 12.37 11.41 -6.12
N LEU A 11 11.32 12.08 -5.65
CA LEU A 11 10.42 11.50 -4.67
C LEU A 11 9.62 10.34 -5.25
N VAL A 12 9.17 10.47 -6.50
CA VAL A 12 8.47 9.38 -7.18
C VAL A 12 9.37 8.16 -7.29
N GLU A 13 10.62 8.35 -7.73
CA GLU A 13 11.57 7.25 -7.83
C GLU A 13 11.82 6.58 -6.48
N LEU A 14 11.99 7.37 -5.43
CA LEU A 14 12.23 6.84 -4.09
C LEU A 14 11.06 5.97 -3.63
N ARG A 15 9.83 6.44 -3.86
CA ARG A 15 8.63 5.68 -3.50
C ARG A 15 8.51 4.39 -4.29
N LEU A 16 8.80 4.45 -5.60
CA LEU A 16 8.74 3.26 -6.45
C LEU A 16 9.80 2.23 -6.06
N GLU A 17 11.00 2.68 -5.70
CA GLU A 17 12.04 1.78 -5.21
C GLU A 17 11.61 1.08 -3.93
N LYS A 18 11.00 1.82 -3.00
CA LYS A 18 10.47 1.24 -1.77
C LYS A 18 9.37 0.23 -2.06
N ALA A 19 8.48 0.55 -3.00
CA ALA A 19 7.40 -0.36 -3.38
C ALA A 19 7.97 -1.67 -3.93
N LYS A 20 8.96 -1.60 -4.79
CA LYS A 20 9.62 -2.78 -5.37
C LYS A 20 10.32 -3.61 -4.30
N ARG A 21 11.01 -2.96 -3.37
CA ARG A 21 11.70 -3.64 -2.30
C ARG A 21 10.70 -4.38 -1.40
N PHE A 22 9.62 -3.72 -1.03
CA PHE A 22 8.63 -4.32 -0.15
C PHE A 22 7.90 -5.48 -0.80
N ILE A 23 7.62 -5.40 -2.12
CA ILE A 23 6.97 -6.53 -2.80
C ILE A 23 7.91 -7.74 -2.87
N ALA A 24 9.20 -7.52 -3.10
CA ALA A 24 10.18 -8.60 -3.10
C ALA A 24 10.29 -9.24 -1.71
N GLU A 25 10.30 -8.43 -0.66
CA GLU A 25 10.32 -8.94 0.71
C GLU A 25 9.05 -9.74 1.01
N ALA A 26 7.90 -9.24 0.57
CA ALA A 26 6.64 -9.94 0.77
C ALA A 26 6.64 -11.32 0.12
N GLU A 27 7.12 -11.40 -1.10
CA GLU A 27 7.19 -12.68 -1.82
C GLU A 27 8.11 -13.66 -1.11
N GLN A 28 9.24 -13.19 -0.61
CA GLN A 28 10.17 -14.03 0.15
C GLN A 28 9.54 -14.52 1.45
N MET A 29 8.89 -13.64 2.18
CA MET A 29 8.22 -14.00 3.43
C MET A 29 7.09 -14.99 3.19
N LEU A 30 6.35 -14.80 2.11
CA LEU A 30 5.28 -15.71 1.73
C LEU A 30 5.83 -17.12 1.46
N SER A 31 6.96 -17.22 0.76
CA SER A 31 7.58 -18.50 0.46
C SER A 31 8.06 -19.23 1.72
N MET A 32 8.32 -18.48 2.79
CA MET A 32 8.74 -19.02 4.07
C MET A 32 7.57 -19.29 5.03
N GLY A 33 6.34 -19.07 4.58
CA GLY A 33 5.16 -19.27 5.41
C GLY A 33 4.92 -18.17 6.44
N LEU A 34 5.58 -17.03 6.30
CA LEU A 34 5.45 -15.90 7.24
C LEU A 34 4.32 -14.98 6.77
N TRP A 35 3.10 -15.43 6.95
CA TRP A 35 1.89 -14.79 6.38
C TRP A 35 1.68 -13.37 6.89
N ASP A 36 1.83 -13.15 8.21
CA ASP A 36 1.60 -11.84 8.81
C ASP A 36 2.61 -10.81 8.27
N LEU A 37 3.87 -11.22 8.19
CA LEU A 37 4.92 -10.34 7.68
C LEU A 37 4.74 -10.06 6.19
N ALA A 38 4.35 -11.08 5.42
CA ALA A 38 4.10 -10.93 3.99
C ALA A 38 2.97 -9.93 3.76
N ALA A 39 1.86 -10.07 4.49
CA ALA A 39 0.73 -9.15 4.36
C ALA A 39 1.13 -7.71 4.69
N ASN A 40 1.92 -7.52 5.73
CA ASN A 40 2.43 -6.20 6.11
C ASN A 40 3.25 -5.58 4.98
N ARG A 41 4.15 -6.37 4.38
CA ARG A 41 5.00 -5.89 3.28
C ARG A 41 4.20 -5.60 2.01
N PHE A 42 3.20 -6.43 1.70
CA PHE A 42 2.30 -6.16 0.58
C PHE A 42 1.56 -4.84 0.76
N TYR A 43 1.06 -4.60 1.97
CA TYR A 43 0.38 -3.34 2.24
C TYR A 43 1.31 -2.14 2.00
N TYR A 44 2.52 -2.19 2.55
CA TYR A 44 3.45 -1.07 2.42
C TYR A 44 3.95 -0.90 0.99
N SER A 45 4.06 -1.98 0.23
CA SER A 45 4.35 -1.88 -1.20
C SER A 45 3.26 -1.07 -1.91
N CYS A 46 2.00 -1.42 -1.67
CA CYS A 46 0.86 -0.70 -2.25
C CYS A 46 0.83 0.74 -1.79
N PHE A 47 1.11 1.00 -0.52
CA PHE A 47 1.12 2.34 0.04
C PHE A 47 2.16 3.23 -0.66
N HIS A 48 3.39 2.73 -0.81
CA HIS A 48 4.43 3.51 -1.48
C HIS A 48 4.14 3.72 -2.97
N ALA A 49 3.57 2.72 -3.64
CA ALA A 49 3.15 2.88 -5.03
C ALA A 49 2.05 3.93 -5.16
N ALA A 50 1.07 3.91 -4.26
CA ALA A 50 0.01 4.92 -4.23
C ALA A 50 0.59 6.31 -3.96
N GLN A 51 1.52 6.43 -3.02
CA GLN A 51 2.19 7.70 -2.74
C GLN A 51 2.94 8.23 -3.95
N ALA A 52 3.63 7.36 -4.68
CA ALA A 52 4.32 7.74 -5.91
C ALA A 52 3.33 8.34 -6.92
N LEU A 53 2.18 7.69 -7.07
CA LEU A 53 1.15 8.15 -8.00
C LEU A 53 0.59 9.51 -7.57
N LEU A 54 0.30 9.69 -6.30
CA LEU A 54 -0.18 10.97 -5.77
C LEU A 54 0.84 12.07 -6.01
N ILE A 55 2.09 11.83 -5.68
CA ILE A 55 3.16 12.81 -5.86
C ILE A 55 3.29 13.20 -7.35
N HIS A 56 3.25 12.21 -8.22
CA HIS A 56 3.36 12.45 -9.67
C HIS A 56 2.28 13.41 -10.17
N TYR A 57 1.07 13.29 -9.65
CA TYR A 57 -0.06 14.14 -10.07
C TYR A 57 -0.25 15.38 -9.21
N GLY A 58 0.70 15.69 -8.32
CA GLY A 58 0.61 16.89 -7.49
C GLY A 58 -0.39 16.81 -6.35
N LEU A 59 -0.81 15.60 -6.01
CA LEU A 59 -1.71 15.35 -4.90
C LEU A 59 -0.91 15.01 -3.66
N SER A 60 -1.50 15.20 -2.47
CA SER A 60 -0.81 14.87 -1.23
C SER A 60 -1.75 14.27 -0.21
N ALA A 61 -1.18 13.44 0.65
CA ALA A 61 -1.87 12.89 1.80
C ALA A 61 -0.81 12.54 2.84
N HIS A 62 -1.13 12.74 4.10
CA HIS A 62 -0.16 12.61 5.19
C HIS A 62 -0.46 11.44 6.12
N THR A 63 -1.59 10.79 5.95
CA THR A 63 -1.99 9.64 6.77
C THR A 63 -2.26 8.44 5.87
N HIS A 64 -2.31 7.25 6.46
CA HIS A 64 -2.68 6.04 5.72
C HIS A 64 -4.11 6.15 5.18
N ALA A 65 -5.05 6.55 6.05
CA ALA A 65 -6.44 6.72 5.63
C ALA A 65 -6.59 7.80 4.57
N GLY A 66 -5.85 8.92 4.71
CA GLY A 66 -5.86 10.00 3.72
C GLY A 66 -5.34 9.54 2.36
N THR A 67 -4.27 8.74 2.35
CA THR A 67 -3.71 8.20 1.12
C THR A 67 -4.73 7.32 0.39
N LEU A 68 -5.39 6.42 1.13
CA LEU A 68 -6.44 5.58 0.56
C LEU A 68 -7.59 6.40 0.02
N GLY A 69 -8.00 7.44 0.75
CA GLY A 69 -9.09 8.32 0.34
C GLY A 69 -8.77 9.06 -0.95
N VAL A 70 -7.62 9.72 -1.02
CA VAL A 70 -7.21 10.47 -2.22
C VAL A 70 -7.01 9.52 -3.40
N PHE A 71 -6.39 8.37 -3.17
CA PHE A 71 -6.19 7.36 -4.19
C PHE A 71 -7.54 6.85 -4.72
N GLY A 72 -8.47 6.53 -3.83
CA GLY A 72 -9.79 6.05 -4.22
C GLY A 72 -10.57 7.06 -5.04
N MET A 73 -10.59 8.32 -4.59
CA MET A 73 -11.36 9.38 -5.26
C MET A 73 -10.80 9.73 -6.63
N ASN A 74 -9.48 9.76 -6.76
CA ASN A 74 -8.85 10.28 -7.98
C ASN A 74 -8.49 9.21 -8.99
N PHE A 75 -8.34 7.97 -8.58
CA PHE A 75 -7.87 6.92 -9.50
C PHE A 75 -8.82 5.73 -9.60
N VAL A 76 -9.43 5.32 -8.51
CA VAL A 76 -10.34 4.17 -8.52
C VAL A 76 -11.72 4.61 -9.02
N LYS A 77 -12.27 5.64 -8.39
CA LYS A 77 -13.61 6.13 -8.74
C LYS A 77 -13.69 6.63 -10.16
N THR A 78 -12.60 7.18 -10.68
CA THR A 78 -12.54 7.69 -12.06
C THR A 78 -12.29 6.61 -13.10
N GLY A 79 -12.04 5.37 -12.66
CA GLY A 79 -11.78 4.26 -13.57
C GLY A 79 -10.36 4.16 -14.09
N LYS A 80 -9.44 5.00 -13.60
CA LYS A 80 -8.04 4.94 -14.01
C LYS A 80 -7.33 3.72 -13.44
N ILE A 81 -7.75 3.29 -12.24
CA ILE A 81 -7.26 2.09 -11.58
C ILE A 81 -8.44 1.17 -11.37
N ASP A 82 -8.23 -0.12 -11.60
CA ASP A 82 -9.26 -1.13 -11.44
C ASP A 82 -9.81 -1.09 -10.01
N LYS A 83 -11.12 -1.13 -9.91
CA LYS A 83 -11.80 -1.08 -8.63
C LYS A 83 -11.44 -2.27 -7.73
N GLU A 84 -11.10 -3.42 -8.31
CA GLU A 84 -10.66 -4.59 -7.54
C GLU A 84 -9.32 -4.34 -6.85
N LEU A 85 -8.41 -3.61 -7.49
CA LEU A 85 -7.14 -3.21 -6.89
C LEU A 85 -7.36 -2.24 -5.74
N GLY A 86 -8.29 -1.29 -5.90
CA GLY A 86 -8.65 -0.38 -4.82
C GLY A 86 -9.22 -1.13 -3.62
N ALA A 87 -10.09 -2.09 -3.86
CA ALA A 87 -10.67 -2.92 -2.79
C ALA A 87 -9.60 -3.75 -2.09
N PHE A 88 -8.65 -4.30 -2.85
CA PHE A 88 -7.54 -5.05 -2.29
C PHE A 88 -6.70 -4.18 -1.36
N PHE A 89 -6.36 -2.98 -1.81
CA PHE A 89 -5.56 -2.04 -1.01
C PHE A 89 -6.27 -1.69 0.30
N SER A 90 -7.57 -1.42 0.24
CA SER A 90 -8.37 -1.13 1.43
C SER A 90 -8.39 -2.32 2.40
N ARG A 91 -8.50 -3.53 1.87
CA ARG A 91 -8.48 -4.73 2.68
C ARG A 91 -7.14 -4.91 3.38
N MET A 92 -6.04 -4.65 2.65
CA MET A 92 -4.70 -4.73 3.23
C MET A 92 -4.52 -3.71 4.36
N GLU A 93 -5.08 -2.51 4.22
CA GLU A 93 -5.04 -1.51 5.28
C GLU A 93 -5.77 -2.00 6.54
N GLN A 94 -6.94 -2.61 6.37
CA GLN A 94 -7.70 -3.16 7.49
C GLN A 94 -6.92 -4.26 8.20
N LEU A 95 -6.27 -5.13 7.44
CA LEU A 95 -5.46 -6.20 8.02
C LEU A 95 -4.24 -5.64 8.76
N ARG A 96 -3.60 -4.61 8.20
CA ARG A 96 -2.48 -3.94 8.85
C ARG A 96 -2.91 -3.37 10.21
N MET A 97 -4.07 -2.72 10.26
CA MET A 97 -4.56 -2.13 11.49
C MET A 97 -4.85 -3.20 12.55
N LYS A 98 -5.35 -4.35 12.13
CA LYS A 98 -5.63 -5.45 13.05
C LYS A 98 -4.35 -6.01 13.66
N THR A 99 -3.27 -6.11 12.89
CA THR A 99 -1.99 -6.61 13.42
C THR A 99 -1.25 -5.58 14.27
N SER A 100 -1.60 -4.31 14.12
CA SER A 100 -1.02 -3.26 14.97
C SER A 100 -1.54 -3.33 16.39
N ASN A 101 -2.68 -3.95 16.60
CA ASN A 101 -3.29 -4.14 17.92
C ASN A 101 -3.09 -5.59 18.35
N PRO A 102 -2.85 -5.83 19.66
CA PRO A 102 -2.78 -7.21 20.15
C PRO A 102 -4.07 -7.94 19.84
N GLN A 103 -3.97 -9.02 19.07
CA GLN A 103 -5.12 -9.82 18.69
C GLN A 103 -4.82 -11.29 18.97
N PRO A 104 -5.83 -12.05 19.42
CA PRO A 104 -5.62 -13.49 19.62
C PRO A 104 -5.39 -14.23 18.30
N ILE A 105 -5.87 -13.68 17.18
CA ILE A 105 -5.71 -14.26 15.86
C ILE A 105 -4.88 -13.29 15.01
N GLY A 106 -3.75 -13.74 14.50
CA GLY A 106 -2.89 -12.93 13.66
C GLY A 106 -3.33 -12.92 12.20
N PHE A 107 -2.54 -12.23 11.37
CA PHE A 107 -2.79 -12.17 9.92
C PHE A 107 -2.85 -13.54 9.28
N SER A 108 -1.98 -14.47 9.73
CA SER A 108 -1.94 -15.81 9.14
C SER A 108 -3.29 -16.50 9.26
N GLY A 109 -3.95 -16.40 10.42
CA GLY A 109 -5.27 -16.97 10.59
C GLY A 109 -6.30 -16.32 9.68
N ILE A 110 -6.26 -15.00 9.57
CA ILE A 110 -7.18 -14.23 8.72
C ILE A 110 -6.98 -14.57 7.25
N LEU A 111 -5.73 -14.60 6.79
CA LEU A 111 -5.41 -14.91 5.40
C LEU A 111 -5.81 -16.33 5.02
N LEU A 112 -5.56 -17.29 5.90
CA LEU A 112 -5.93 -18.68 5.65
C LEU A 112 -7.44 -18.86 5.57
N ALA A 113 -8.18 -18.16 6.42
CA ALA A 113 -9.64 -18.23 6.41
C ALA A 113 -10.25 -17.66 5.14
N LYS A 114 -9.54 -16.81 4.42
CA LYS A 114 -10.04 -16.14 3.21
C LYS A 114 -9.64 -16.80 1.91
N ARG A 115 -8.94 -17.89 1.98
CA ARG A 115 -8.54 -18.62 0.78
C ARG A 115 -9.69 -19.38 0.10
#